data_68de8c12fd85f0b5dbe123a6b7f31f34
#
_entry.id   68de8c12fd85f0b5dbe123a6b7f31f34
#
_cell.length_a   1.000
_cell.length_b   1.000
_cell.length_c   1.000
_cell.angle_alpha   90.00
_cell.angle_beta   90.00
_cell.angle_gamma   90.00
#
_symmetry.space_group_name_H-M   'P 1'
#
loop_
_entity.id
_entity.type
_entity.pdbx_description
1 polymer ?
#
loop_
_entity_poly.entity_id
_entity_poly.type
_entity_poly.pdbx_seq_one_letter_code
_entity_poly.pdbx_strand_id
1 'polypeptide(L)'
;MGSLSVVEAVTVDRLVAWLSAFRDAVHEHGAYLTELDSAIGDADHGANLIRGMDAVMAAVEPPPGNAGDLLKKVGMTLVTSVGGASGPLYGTFFLRAATAVGDATVLDGPALLTALRAGLEGIVARGKAEAGDKTMYDALAPAMGAFEEALASGVEPDVAARAAADAAAAGRDATEPMLALKGRASYLGERSVGHVDPGAASSALLLAALADTLES
;
A
#
# COMPACT_ATOMS: atom_id res chain seq x y z
N MET A 1 34.64 -20.98 1.20
CA MET A 1 33.34 -21.39 0.64
C MET A 1 32.33 -20.44 1.25
N GLY A 2 32.04 -19.36 0.53
CA GLY A 2 31.03 -18.40 0.98
C GLY A 2 29.65 -19.05 0.85
N SER A 3 28.90 -19.07 1.93
CA SER A 3 27.47 -19.34 1.90
C SER A 3 26.86 -18.28 0.97
N LEU A 4 26.33 -18.68 -0.17
CA LEU A 4 25.41 -17.83 -0.94
C LEU A 4 24.23 -17.60 0.00
N SER A 5 24.08 -16.38 0.51
CA SER A 5 22.84 -15.96 1.16
C SER A 5 21.72 -16.28 0.17
N VAL A 6 20.76 -17.07 0.61
CA VAL A 6 19.54 -17.30 -0.14
C VAL A 6 18.88 -15.91 -0.22
N VAL A 7 18.94 -15.27 -1.38
CA VAL A 7 18.14 -14.07 -1.64
C VAL A 7 16.70 -14.43 -1.24
N GLU A 8 16.19 -13.79 -0.19
CA GLU A 8 14.85 -14.13 0.32
C GLU A 8 13.81 -13.74 -0.72
N ALA A 9 13.43 -14.73 -1.49
CA ALA A 9 12.49 -14.60 -2.56
C ALA A 9 11.06 -14.42 -2.00
N VAL A 10 10.32 -13.45 -2.50
CA VAL A 10 8.93 -13.20 -2.11
C VAL A 10 8.02 -14.17 -2.85
N THR A 11 7.65 -15.25 -2.19
CA THR A 11 6.74 -16.28 -2.71
C THR A 11 5.28 -15.82 -2.66
N VAL A 12 4.39 -16.57 -3.32
CA VAL A 12 2.93 -16.36 -3.21
C VAL A 12 2.47 -16.45 -1.75
N ASP A 13 3.00 -17.37 -0.96
CA ASP A 13 2.64 -17.51 0.46
C ASP A 13 3.08 -16.27 1.27
N ARG A 14 4.25 -15.69 0.98
CA ARG A 14 4.67 -14.42 1.60
C ARG A 14 3.80 -13.25 1.17
N LEU A 15 3.34 -13.19 -0.08
CA LEU A 15 2.36 -12.19 -0.50
C LEU A 15 1.01 -12.36 0.23
N VAL A 16 0.55 -13.57 0.45
CA VAL A 16 -0.65 -13.84 1.26
C VAL A 16 -0.43 -13.43 2.72
N ALA A 17 0.74 -13.73 3.29
CA ALA A 17 1.09 -13.30 4.64
C ALA A 17 1.11 -11.76 4.77
N TRP A 18 1.69 -11.05 3.79
CA TRP A 18 1.62 -9.58 3.70
C TRP A 18 0.18 -9.06 3.71
N LEU A 19 -0.70 -9.63 2.88
CA LEU A 19 -2.11 -9.23 2.82
C LEU A 19 -2.83 -9.49 4.16
N SER A 20 -2.50 -10.61 4.82
CA SER A 20 -3.03 -10.93 6.15
C SER A 20 -2.52 -9.95 7.21
N ALA A 21 -1.23 -9.63 7.22
CA ALA A 21 -0.65 -8.64 8.12
C ALA A 21 -1.26 -7.25 7.91
N PHE A 22 -1.47 -6.85 6.65
CA PHE A 22 -2.14 -5.59 6.34
C PHE A 22 -3.60 -5.58 6.82
N ARG A 23 -4.37 -6.68 6.63
CA ARG A 23 -5.71 -6.79 7.20
C ARG A 23 -5.69 -6.61 8.72
N ASP A 24 -4.78 -7.28 9.41
CA ASP A 24 -4.68 -7.22 10.86
C ASP A 24 -4.33 -5.80 11.33
N ALA A 25 -3.40 -5.11 10.65
CA ALA A 25 -3.08 -3.72 10.91
C ALA A 25 -4.28 -2.77 10.67
N VAL A 26 -5.07 -3.01 9.61
CA VAL A 26 -6.30 -2.24 9.34
C VAL A 26 -7.34 -2.48 10.42
N HIS A 27 -7.49 -3.70 10.94
CA HIS A 27 -8.37 -3.98 12.09
C HIS A 27 -7.92 -3.27 13.35
N GLU A 28 -6.62 -3.32 13.67
CA GLU A 28 -6.04 -2.67 14.85
C GLU A 28 -6.19 -1.15 14.79
N HIS A 29 -5.95 -0.54 13.63
CA HIS A 29 -5.97 0.91 13.43
C HIS A 29 -7.28 1.44 12.83
N GLY A 30 -8.32 0.62 12.69
CA GLY A 30 -9.56 1.00 12.01
C GLY A 30 -10.27 2.20 12.63
N ALA A 31 -10.30 2.30 13.96
CA ALA A 31 -10.85 3.45 14.67
C ALA A 31 -10.05 4.73 14.38
N TYR A 32 -8.71 4.65 14.41
CA TYR A 32 -7.82 5.76 14.10
C TYR A 32 -8.00 6.24 12.64
N LEU A 33 -8.05 5.32 11.67
CA LEU A 33 -8.28 5.67 10.27
C LEU A 33 -9.65 6.35 10.05
N THR A 34 -10.67 5.92 10.80
CA THR A 34 -12.00 6.53 10.77
C THR A 34 -11.98 7.93 11.41
N GLU A 35 -11.23 8.12 12.50
CA GLU A 35 -11.05 9.43 13.15
C GLU A 35 -10.36 10.43 12.23
N LEU A 36 -9.27 10.03 11.55
CA LEU A 36 -8.60 10.86 10.56
C LEU A 36 -9.56 11.29 9.45
N ASP A 37 -10.32 10.35 8.92
CA ASP A 37 -11.30 10.62 7.86
C ASP A 37 -12.48 11.46 8.35
N SER A 38 -12.88 11.33 9.60
CA SER A 38 -13.94 12.18 10.20
C SER A 38 -13.57 13.66 10.22
N ALA A 39 -12.29 13.98 10.35
CA ALA A 39 -11.81 15.34 10.38
C ALA A 39 -11.84 16.02 8.99
N ILE A 40 -11.56 15.27 7.93
CA ILE A 40 -11.38 15.82 6.56
C ILE A 40 -12.11 15.05 5.46
N GLY A 41 -12.98 14.09 5.79
CA GLY A 41 -13.71 13.24 4.86
C GLY A 41 -15.14 12.95 5.28
N ASP A 42 -15.55 11.69 5.19
CA ASP A 42 -16.91 11.20 5.53
C ASP A 42 -16.94 10.10 6.61
N ALA A 43 -15.84 9.92 7.33
CA ALA A 43 -15.71 9.02 8.48
C ALA A 43 -15.93 7.52 8.13
N ASP A 44 -15.61 7.08 6.94
CA ASP A 44 -15.86 5.71 6.51
C ASP A 44 -14.59 4.91 6.11
N HIS A 45 -13.41 5.56 6.06
CA HIS A 45 -12.17 4.98 5.54
C HIS A 45 -11.76 3.70 6.27
N GLY A 46 -11.71 3.70 7.59
CA GLY A 46 -11.36 2.53 8.38
C GLY A 46 -12.35 1.37 8.19
N ALA A 47 -13.65 1.64 8.29
CA ALA A 47 -14.70 0.64 8.12
C ALA A 47 -14.71 0.05 6.70
N ASN A 48 -14.48 0.87 5.68
CA ASN A 48 -14.41 0.44 4.29
C ASN A 48 -13.20 -0.48 4.05
N LEU A 49 -12.02 -0.14 4.59
CA LEU A 49 -10.83 -0.96 4.45
C LEU A 49 -10.94 -2.30 5.20
N ILE A 50 -11.47 -2.31 6.42
CA ILE A 50 -11.75 -3.55 7.18
C ILE A 50 -12.59 -4.49 6.33
N ARG A 51 -13.75 -4.02 5.87
CA ARG A 51 -14.65 -4.81 5.02
C ARG A 51 -13.95 -5.32 3.75
N GLY A 52 -13.16 -4.45 3.12
CA GLY A 52 -12.44 -4.79 1.90
C GLY A 52 -11.36 -5.84 2.12
N MET A 53 -10.57 -5.71 3.17
CA MET A 53 -9.49 -6.66 3.46
C MET A 53 -10.02 -8.01 3.97
N ASP A 54 -11.13 -8.04 4.71
CA ASP A 54 -11.81 -9.29 5.08
C ASP A 54 -12.32 -10.02 3.82
N ALA A 55 -12.90 -9.29 2.87
CA ALA A 55 -13.33 -9.85 1.60
C ALA A 55 -12.15 -10.37 0.76
N VAL A 56 -11.00 -9.67 0.78
CA VAL A 56 -9.77 -10.12 0.13
C VAL A 56 -9.30 -11.44 0.71
N MET A 57 -9.18 -11.56 2.03
CA MET A 57 -8.70 -12.78 2.66
C MET A 57 -9.62 -13.97 2.37
N ALA A 58 -10.94 -13.77 2.40
CA ALA A 58 -11.90 -14.79 1.98
C ALA A 58 -11.78 -15.17 0.50
N ALA A 59 -11.50 -14.19 -0.37
CA ALA A 59 -11.38 -14.43 -1.80
C ALA A 59 -10.12 -15.19 -2.15
N VAL A 60 -8.98 -14.94 -1.51
CA VAL A 60 -7.68 -15.56 -1.83
C VAL A 60 -7.48 -16.95 -1.21
N GLU A 61 -8.48 -17.52 -0.56
CA GLU A 61 -8.48 -18.88 -0.01
C GLU A 61 -9.21 -19.85 -0.97
N PRO A 62 -8.57 -20.93 -1.51
CA PRO A 62 -7.13 -21.19 -1.46
C PRO A 62 -6.34 -20.20 -2.33
N PRO A 63 -5.03 -19.99 -2.01
CA PRO A 63 -4.19 -19.08 -2.78
C PRO A 63 -4.07 -19.49 -4.24
N PRO A 64 -4.04 -18.51 -5.18
CA PRO A 64 -3.68 -18.76 -6.57
C PRO A 64 -2.24 -19.26 -6.73
N GLY A 65 -1.95 -19.92 -7.85
CA GLY A 65 -0.65 -20.55 -8.11
C GLY A 65 0.49 -19.58 -8.49
N ASN A 66 0.19 -18.29 -8.72
CA ASN A 66 1.17 -17.26 -9.09
C ASN A 66 0.80 -15.90 -8.51
N ALA A 67 1.78 -14.99 -8.46
CA ALA A 67 1.64 -13.66 -7.90
C ALA A 67 0.64 -12.78 -8.67
N GLY A 68 0.63 -12.85 -9.98
CA GLY A 68 -0.26 -12.04 -10.82
C GLY A 68 -1.73 -12.39 -10.61
N ASP A 69 -2.09 -13.66 -10.58
CA ASP A 69 -3.46 -14.08 -10.31
C ASP A 69 -3.88 -13.72 -8.88
N LEU A 70 -2.97 -13.83 -7.90
CA LEU A 70 -3.21 -13.40 -6.53
C LEU A 70 -3.52 -11.91 -6.48
N LEU A 71 -2.61 -11.05 -6.95
CA LEU A 71 -2.75 -9.60 -6.91
C LEU A 71 -3.94 -9.10 -7.74
N LYS A 72 -4.24 -9.76 -8.88
CA LYS A 72 -5.43 -9.49 -9.68
C LYS A 72 -6.71 -9.77 -8.89
N LYS A 73 -6.77 -10.89 -8.19
CA LYS A 73 -7.92 -11.27 -7.36
C LYS A 73 -8.11 -10.27 -6.23
N VAL A 74 -7.02 -9.85 -5.57
CA VAL A 74 -7.02 -8.79 -4.57
C VAL A 74 -7.58 -7.49 -5.15
N GLY A 75 -7.03 -7.01 -6.25
CA GLY A 75 -7.46 -5.75 -6.86
C GLY A 75 -8.94 -5.75 -7.27
N MET A 76 -9.43 -6.83 -7.89
CA MET A 76 -10.85 -6.97 -8.25
C MET A 76 -11.76 -6.98 -7.02
N THR A 77 -11.36 -7.65 -5.96
CA THR A 77 -12.12 -7.71 -4.70
C THR A 77 -12.20 -6.34 -4.05
N LEU A 78 -11.08 -5.60 -3.97
CA LEU A 78 -11.06 -4.25 -3.39
C LEU A 78 -11.93 -3.26 -4.18
N VAL A 79 -11.93 -3.31 -5.51
CA VAL A 79 -12.82 -2.46 -6.34
C VAL A 79 -14.30 -2.66 -5.97
N THR A 80 -14.70 -3.87 -5.63
CA THR A 80 -16.10 -4.21 -5.38
C THR A 80 -16.51 -4.14 -3.91
N SER A 81 -15.55 -4.27 -2.97
CA SER A 81 -15.85 -4.38 -1.54
C SER A 81 -15.55 -3.11 -0.75
N VAL A 82 -14.60 -2.29 -1.20
CA VAL A 82 -14.22 -1.04 -0.53
C VAL A 82 -15.03 0.12 -1.10
N GLY A 83 -15.69 0.87 -0.22
CA GLY A 83 -16.44 2.07 -0.59
C GLY A 83 -15.54 3.28 -0.86
N GLY A 84 -16.13 4.36 -1.30
CA GLY A 84 -15.46 5.65 -1.52
C GLY A 84 -14.40 5.61 -2.62
N ALA A 85 -13.43 6.50 -2.53
CA ALA A 85 -12.30 6.59 -3.47
C ALA A 85 -11.26 5.48 -3.24
N SER A 86 -11.16 4.95 -2.03
CA SER A 86 -10.13 3.98 -1.61
C SER A 86 -10.25 2.66 -2.38
N GLY A 87 -11.45 2.15 -2.61
CA GLY A 87 -11.66 0.93 -3.37
C GLY A 87 -11.07 0.98 -4.77
N PRO A 88 -11.47 1.92 -5.61
CA PRO A 88 -10.88 2.12 -6.91
C PRO A 88 -9.37 2.39 -6.91
N LEU A 89 -8.82 3.09 -5.91
CA LEU A 89 -7.39 3.41 -5.85
C LEU A 89 -6.57 2.19 -5.45
N TYR A 90 -6.88 1.54 -4.33
CA TYR A 90 -6.21 0.30 -3.92
C TYR A 90 -6.42 -0.84 -4.91
N GLY A 91 -7.65 -0.96 -5.44
CA GLY A 91 -7.93 -1.95 -6.47
C GLY A 91 -7.07 -1.74 -7.72
N THR A 92 -6.91 -0.50 -8.18
CA THR A 92 -6.05 -0.19 -9.33
C THR A 92 -4.57 -0.45 -9.01
N PHE A 93 -4.11 -0.12 -7.79
CA PHE A 93 -2.77 -0.44 -7.33
C PHE A 93 -2.46 -1.94 -7.51
N PHE A 94 -3.29 -2.81 -6.95
CA PHE A 94 -3.07 -4.26 -7.03
C PHE A 94 -3.25 -4.81 -8.45
N LEU A 95 -4.19 -4.28 -9.24
CA LEU A 95 -4.36 -4.70 -10.65
C LEU A 95 -3.15 -4.34 -11.52
N ARG A 96 -2.53 -3.18 -11.30
CA ARG A 96 -1.31 -2.78 -12.01
C ARG A 96 -0.10 -3.58 -11.55
N ALA A 97 0.04 -3.81 -10.26
CA ALA A 97 1.06 -4.70 -9.72
C ALA A 97 0.93 -6.12 -10.30
N ALA A 98 -0.28 -6.66 -10.37
CA ALA A 98 -0.56 -7.95 -11.00
C ALA A 98 -0.09 -8.03 -12.45
N THR A 99 -0.34 -6.99 -13.23
CA THR A 99 0.09 -6.93 -14.62
C THR A 99 1.62 -6.90 -14.73
N ALA A 100 2.31 -6.23 -13.82
CA ALA A 100 3.76 -6.11 -13.82
C ALA A 100 4.47 -7.43 -13.48
N VAL A 101 3.90 -8.25 -12.60
CA VAL A 101 4.52 -9.52 -12.18
C VAL A 101 4.11 -10.72 -13.05
N GLY A 102 2.98 -10.63 -13.75
CA GLY A 102 2.51 -11.72 -14.64
C GLY A 102 2.33 -13.03 -13.90
N ASP A 103 2.82 -14.12 -14.49
CA ASP A 103 2.71 -15.49 -13.99
C ASP A 103 3.86 -15.90 -13.04
N ALA A 104 4.63 -14.93 -12.52
CA ALA A 104 5.72 -15.20 -11.59
C ALA A 104 5.20 -15.89 -10.32
N THR A 105 5.89 -16.95 -9.89
CA THR A 105 5.60 -17.65 -8.63
C THR A 105 6.45 -17.13 -7.47
N VAL A 106 7.51 -16.40 -7.81
CA VAL A 106 8.49 -15.84 -6.88
C VAL A 106 8.94 -14.48 -7.42
N LEU A 107 9.06 -13.49 -6.53
CA LEU A 107 9.58 -12.16 -6.87
C LEU A 107 10.89 -11.93 -6.10
N ASP A 108 11.89 -11.43 -6.79
CA ASP A 108 13.08 -10.82 -6.17
C ASP A 108 12.78 -9.35 -5.79
N GLY A 109 13.73 -8.69 -5.14
CA GLY A 109 13.57 -7.30 -4.72
C GLY A 109 13.26 -6.34 -5.89
N PRO A 110 13.99 -6.39 -7.01
CA PRO A 110 13.69 -5.59 -8.21
C PRO A 110 12.31 -5.86 -8.80
N ALA A 111 11.85 -7.10 -8.84
CA ALA A 111 10.52 -7.46 -9.34
C ALA A 111 9.41 -6.95 -8.40
N LEU A 112 9.62 -7.05 -7.08
CA LEU A 112 8.72 -6.49 -6.09
C LEU A 112 8.62 -4.96 -6.22
N LEU A 113 9.75 -4.24 -6.31
CA LEU A 113 9.76 -2.80 -6.54
C LEU A 113 9.02 -2.43 -7.84
N THR A 114 9.23 -3.18 -8.92
CA THR A 114 8.54 -2.96 -10.19
C THR A 114 7.03 -3.09 -10.03
N ALA A 115 6.57 -4.10 -9.30
CA ALA A 115 5.16 -4.30 -9.00
C ALA A 115 4.57 -3.13 -8.20
N LEU A 116 5.23 -2.72 -7.13
CA LEU A 116 4.78 -1.61 -6.27
C LEU A 116 4.75 -0.28 -7.03
N ARG A 117 5.73 -0.01 -7.89
CA ARG A 117 5.75 1.17 -8.76
C ARG A 117 4.63 1.16 -9.79
N ALA A 118 4.38 0.04 -10.45
CA ALA A 118 3.25 -0.09 -11.35
C ALA A 118 1.92 0.17 -10.63
N GLY A 119 1.80 -0.27 -9.37
CA GLY A 119 0.68 0.05 -8.49
C GLY A 119 0.54 1.55 -8.26
N LEU A 120 1.61 2.24 -7.89
CA LEU A 120 1.62 3.69 -7.69
C LEU A 120 1.25 4.45 -8.97
N GLU A 121 1.81 4.05 -10.11
CA GLU A 121 1.45 4.62 -11.42
C GLU A 121 -0.05 4.46 -11.72
N GLY A 122 -0.63 3.33 -11.32
CA GLY A 122 -2.07 3.09 -11.42
C GLY A 122 -2.89 4.06 -10.58
N ILE A 123 -2.46 4.35 -9.34
CA ILE A 123 -3.07 5.37 -8.48
C ILE A 123 -2.98 6.75 -9.15
N VAL A 124 -1.81 7.14 -9.65
CA VAL A 124 -1.59 8.42 -10.34
C VAL A 124 -2.47 8.53 -11.59
N ALA A 125 -2.51 7.49 -12.41
CA ALA A 125 -3.34 7.50 -13.63
C ALA A 125 -4.82 7.70 -13.32
N ARG A 126 -5.31 7.15 -12.19
CA ARG A 126 -6.71 7.22 -11.78
C ARG A 126 -7.05 8.49 -11.01
N GLY A 127 -6.23 8.84 -10.01
CA GLY A 127 -6.47 9.96 -9.09
C GLY A 127 -5.82 11.26 -9.52
N LYS A 128 -4.85 11.20 -10.44
CA LYS A 128 -4.05 12.35 -10.90
C LYS A 128 -3.43 13.12 -9.73
N ALA A 129 -3.01 12.38 -8.70
CA ALA A 129 -2.34 12.94 -7.55
C ALA A 129 -0.89 13.28 -7.88
N GLU A 130 -0.41 14.38 -7.31
CA GLU A 130 0.96 14.85 -7.37
C GLU A 130 1.51 15.03 -5.95
N ALA A 131 2.81 15.19 -5.82
CA ALA A 131 3.45 15.43 -4.53
C ALA A 131 2.92 16.74 -3.89
N GLY A 132 2.51 16.66 -2.64
CA GLY A 132 1.93 17.79 -1.90
C GLY A 132 0.41 17.95 -2.05
N ASP A 133 -0.26 17.08 -2.78
CA ASP A 133 -1.73 17.09 -2.91
C ASP A 133 -2.45 16.61 -1.64
N LYS A 134 -1.72 16.09 -0.65
CA LYS A 134 -2.22 15.51 0.59
C LYS A 134 -3.09 14.28 0.32
N THR A 135 -2.44 13.22 -0.16
CA THR A 135 -3.07 11.96 -0.54
C THR A 135 -2.17 10.76 -0.20
N MET A 136 -2.64 9.55 -0.45
CA MET A 136 -1.82 8.33 -0.35
C MET A 136 -0.54 8.38 -1.22
N TYR A 137 -0.49 9.23 -2.24
CA TYR A 137 0.70 9.43 -3.06
C TYR A 137 1.87 9.96 -2.23
N ASP A 138 1.60 10.86 -1.29
CA ASP A 138 2.63 11.49 -0.45
C ASP A 138 3.30 10.51 0.53
N ALA A 139 2.68 9.38 0.80
CA ALA A 139 3.30 8.26 1.53
C ALA A 139 3.97 7.27 0.57
N LEU A 140 3.32 6.89 -0.53
CA LEU A 140 3.79 5.83 -1.41
C LEU A 140 4.98 6.26 -2.29
N ALA A 141 4.98 7.48 -2.80
CA ALA A 141 6.04 7.93 -3.72
C ALA A 141 7.43 7.99 -3.05
N PRO A 142 7.61 8.60 -1.85
CA PRO A 142 8.89 8.56 -1.15
C PRO A 142 9.31 7.13 -0.76
N ALA A 143 8.36 6.27 -0.43
CA ALA A 143 8.63 4.87 -0.13
C ALA A 143 9.22 4.11 -1.31
N MET A 144 8.71 4.33 -2.53
CA MET A 144 9.29 3.72 -3.74
C MET A 144 10.70 4.21 -4.02
N GLY A 145 11.00 5.48 -3.73
CA GLY A 145 12.34 6.03 -3.82
C GLY A 145 13.30 5.37 -2.82
N ALA A 146 12.89 5.28 -1.56
CA ALA A 146 13.70 4.67 -0.50
C ALA A 146 13.95 3.16 -0.76
N PHE A 147 12.94 2.44 -1.25
CA PHE A 147 13.10 1.04 -1.63
C PHE A 147 14.14 0.87 -2.74
N GLU A 148 14.07 1.70 -3.80
CA GLU A 148 15.03 1.67 -4.91
C GLU A 148 16.45 2.00 -4.47
N GLU A 149 16.63 3.07 -3.69
CA GLU A 149 17.95 3.48 -3.18
C GLU A 149 18.58 2.39 -2.32
N ALA A 150 17.77 1.76 -1.45
CA ALA A 150 18.22 0.67 -0.61
C ALA A 150 18.68 -0.53 -1.45
N LEU A 151 17.86 -1.00 -2.41
CA LEU A 151 18.25 -2.08 -3.32
C LEU A 151 19.51 -1.73 -4.14
N ALA A 152 19.62 -0.49 -4.61
CA ALA A 152 20.80 -0.03 -5.37
C ALA A 152 22.08 -0.01 -4.51
N SER A 153 21.96 0.12 -3.19
CA SER A 153 23.07 -0.01 -2.25
C SER A 153 23.50 -1.46 -1.97
N GLY A 154 22.75 -2.44 -2.50
CA GLY A 154 23.05 -3.87 -2.40
C GLY A 154 22.57 -4.53 -1.12
N VAL A 155 21.59 -3.93 -0.43
CA VAL A 155 20.96 -4.59 0.74
C VAL A 155 19.87 -5.57 0.30
N GLU A 156 19.54 -6.50 1.17
CA GLU A 156 18.49 -7.50 0.93
C GLU A 156 17.09 -6.87 0.88
N PRO A 157 16.11 -7.52 0.24
CA PRO A 157 14.77 -6.98 0.03
C PRO A 157 14.00 -6.62 1.32
N ASP A 158 14.22 -7.33 2.42
CA ASP A 158 13.64 -7.05 3.74
C ASP A 158 14.11 -5.69 4.29
N VAL A 159 15.43 -5.44 4.24
CA VAL A 159 16.03 -4.15 4.64
C VAL A 159 15.52 -3.01 3.75
N ALA A 160 15.41 -3.26 2.44
CA ALA A 160 14.86 -2.28 1.52
C ALA A 160 13.37 -2.00 1.77
N ALA A 161 12.58 -3.03 2.10
CA ALA A 161 11.18 -2.87 2.47
C ALA A 161 11.01 -2.07 3.78
N ARG A 162 11.91 -2.26 4.75
CA ARG A 162 11.93 -1.45 5.99
C ARG A 162 12.21 0.01 5.68
N ALA A 163 13.21 0.31 4.86
CA ALA A 163 13.47 1.69 4.43
C ALA A 163 12.26 2.33 3.73
N ALA A 164 11.56 1.56 2.90
CA ALA A 164 10.31 2.02 2.27
C ALA A 164 9.19 2.27 3.28
N ALA A 165 9.02 1.40 4.28
CA ALA A 165 8.03 1.57 5.34
C ALA A 165 8.30 2.83 6.18
N ASP A 166 9.56 3.08 6.52
CA ASP A 166 9.98 4.28 7.27
C ASP A 166 9.73 5.56 6.45
N ALA A 167 10.04 5.53 5.16
CA ALA A 167 9.77 6.65 4.26
C ALA A 167 8.26 6.88 4.06
N ALA A 168 7.45 5.81 4.02
CA ALA A 168 5.99 5.92 3.96
C ALA A 168 5.42 6.55 5.24
N ALA A 169 5.94 6.17 6.40
CA ALA A 169 5.55 6.76 7.69
C ALA A 169 5.89 8.25 7.75
N ALA A 170 7.09 8.63 7.33
CA ALA A 170 7.48 10.04 7.24
C ALA A 170 6.61 10.82 6.23
N GLY A 171 6.30 10.22 5.08
CA GLY A 171 5.41 10.81 4.06
C GLY A 171 3.98 11.00 4.58
N ARG A 172 3.45 10.03 5.31
CA ARG A 172 2.17 10.15 6.03
C ARG A 172 2.17 11.36 6.97
N ASP A 173 3.17 11.46 7.83
CA ASP A 173 3.25 12.54 8.82
C ASP A 173 3.41 13.90 8.16
N ALA A 174 4.15 13.96 7.06
CA ALA A 174 4.30 15.18 6.28
C ALA A 174 2.98 15.70 5.68
N THR A 175 1.93 14.87 5.57
CA THR A 175 0.61 15.32 5.08
C THR A 175 -0.11 16.23 6.07
N GLU A 176 0.21 16.19 7.37
CA GLU A 176 -0.49 16.96 8.40
C GLU A 176 -0.52 18.47 8.10
N PRO A 177 0.61 19.16 7.84
CA PRO A 177 0.62 20.59 7.54
C PRO A 177 0.19 20.94 6.10
N MET A 178 -0.06 19.97 5.23
CA MET A 178 -0.44 20.24 3.84
C MET A 178 -1.87 20.74 3.72
N LEU A 179 -2.13 21.62 2.76
CA LEU A 179 -3.45 21.93 2.24
C LEU A 179 -3.90 20.81 1.29
N ALA A 180 -5.07 20.24 1.50
CA ALA A 180 -5.59 19.21 0.60
C ALA A 180 -6.00 19.80 -0.77
N LEU A 181 -5.45 19.24 -1.84
CA LEU A 181 -5.73 19.65 -3.23
C LEU A 181 -6.54 18.59 -4.00
N LYS A 182 -6.70 17.41 -3.43
CA LYS A 182 -7.45 16.28 -4.01
C LYS A 182 -8.41 15.65 -3.01
N GLY A 183 -9.32 14.85 -3.54
CA GLY A 183 -10.28 14.10 -2.75
C GLY A 183 -11.29 14.98 -2.00
N ARG A 184 -12.00 14.39 -1.04
CA ARG A 184 -13.00 15.09 -0.23
C ARG A 184 -12.41 16.20 0.63
N ALA A 185 -11.22 15.98 1.17
CA ALA A 185 -10.52 16.94 2.00
C ALA A 185 -10.30 18.30 1.29
N SER A 186 -10.15 18.30 -0.03
CA SER A 186 -9.96 19.53 -0.80
C SER A 186 -11.15 20.51 -0.75
N TYR A 187 -12.36 20.01 -0.49
CA TYR A 187 -13.53 20.88 -0.32
C TYR A 187 -13.52 21.68 0.98
N LEU A 188 -12.67 21.32 1.94
CA LEU A 188 -12.52 22.01 3.21
C LEU A 188 -11.56 23.21 3.15
N GLY A 189 -10.73 23.32 2.11
CA GLY A 189 -9.71 24.36 1.99
C GLY A 189 -8.77 24.34 3.21
N GLU A 190 -8.50 25.50 3.81
CA GLU A 190 -7.63 25.68 4.97
C GLU A 190 -7.99 24.80 6.18
N ARG A 191 -9.24 24.35 6.30
CA ARG A 191 -9.66 23.45 7.38
C ARG A 191 -9.10 22.03 7.22
N SER A 192 -8.50 21.70 6.08
CA SER A 192 -7.80 20.42 5.89
C SER A 192 -6.41 20.41 6.52
N VAL A 193 -5.84 21.57 6.82
CA VAL A 193 -4.52 21.72 7.44
C VAL A 193 -4.57 21.28 8.91
N GLY A 194 -3.52 20.62 9.39
CA GLY A 194 -3.43 20.13 10.78
C GLY A 194 -4.03 18.73 10.98
N HIS A 195 -4.38 18.03 9.89
CA HIS A 195 -4.89 16.66 9.93
C HIS A 195 -4.07 15.78 8.98
N VAL A 196 -3.71 14.59 9.43
CA VAL A 196 -3.05 13.58 8.57
C VAL A 196 -4.04 13.03 7.55
N ASP A 197 -3.58 12.80 6.30
CA ASP A 197 -4.42 12.18 5.27
C ASP A 197 -4.70 10.70 5.60
N PRO A 198 -5.99 10.25 5.66
CA PRO A 198 -6.32 8.86 5.97
C PRO A 198 -5.79 7.86 4.92
N GLY A 199 -5.73 8.27 3.64
CA GLY A 199 -5.15 7.46 2.57
C GLY A 199 -3.64 7.27 2.72
N ALA A 200 -2.90 8.31 3.11
CA ALA A 200 -1.49 8.22 3.44
C ALA A 200 -1.26 7.33 4.67
N ALA A 201 -2.12 7.46 5.70
CA ALA A 201 -2.03 6.63 6.90
C ALA A 201 -2.22 5.14 6.58
N SER A 202 -3.24 4.77 5.83
CA SER A 202 -3.46 3.37 5.45
C SER A 202 -2.39 2.84 4.48
N SER A 203 -1.82 3.69 3.63
CA SER A 203 -0.71 3.31 2.74
C SER A 203 0.59 3.05 3.52
N ALA A 204 0.86 3.80 4.56
CA ALA A 204 1.98 3.54 5.47
C ALA A 204 1.80 2.19 6.18
N LEU A 205 0.58 1.84 6.63
CA LEU A 205 0.28 0.51 7.21
C LEU A 205 0.51 -0.62 6.20
N LEU A 206 0.14 -0.42 4.93
CA LEU A 206 0.37 -1.41 3.87
C LEU A 206 1.86 -1.74 3.71
N LEU A 207 2.73 -0.72 3.72
CA LEU A 207 4.16 -0.91 3.56
C LEU A 207 4.85 -1.39 4.84
N ALA A 208 4.37 -0.98 6.02
CA ALA A 208 4.83 -1.54 7.29
C ALA A 208 4.55 -3.04 7.37
N ALA A 209 3.34 -3.47 7.00
CA ALA A 209 2.98 -4.89 6.94
C ALA A 209 3.85 -5.67 5.95
N LEU A 210 4.26 -5.07 4.82
CA LEU A 210 5.19 -5.68 3.88
C LEU A 210 6.56 -5.91 4.52
N ALA A 211 7.12 -4.87 5.15
CA ALA A 211 8.43 -4.95 5.81
C ALA A 211 8.42 -6.01 6.92
N ASP A 212 7.43 -6.00 7.81
CA ASP A 212 7.30 -6.96 8.91
C ASP A 212 7.20 -8.41 8.39
N THR A 213 6.52 -8.62 7.27
CA THR A 213 6.38 -9.94 6.63
C THR A 213 7.70 -10.42 6.01
N LEU A 214 8.50 -9.52 5.47
CA LEU A 214 9.77 -9.90 4.84
C LEU A 214 10.90 -10.12 5.86
N GLU A 215 10.83 -9.51 7.04
CA GLU A 215 11.78 -9.72 8.16
C GLU A 215 11.50 -11.02 8.94
N SER A 216 10.32 -11.65 8.80
CA SER A 216 9.89 -12.86 9.51
C SER A 216 10.28 -14.13 8.75
#